data_2a22aa7ee6c4a1f361a8566c4b9c821a
#
_entry.id   2a22aa7ee6c4a1f361a8566c4b9c821a
#
_cell.length_a   1.000
_cell.length_b   1.000
_cell.length_c   1.000
_cell.angle_alpha   90.00
_cell.angle_beta   90.00
_cell.angle_gamma   90.00
#
_symmetry.space_group_name_H-M   'P 1'
#
loop_
_entity.id
_entity.type
_entity.pdbx_description
1 polymer ?
#
loop_
_entity_poly.entity_id
_entity_poly.type
_entity_poly.pdbx_seq_one_letter_code
_entity_poly.pdbx_strand_id
1 'polypeptide(L)'
;GVQTCALPIFLIPDSMGRACGGLCASCQRMYDFQSERLNFNFEELKPKESWDKRLRKLMEYFENDTQFRDILITGGDALMSQNKTLRNILKAVYKMAVRKRNANLHRAEGEKYAELQRVRLGSRLPVYLPMRINDELLEILREFKEKASAVGVSQFLIQTHFQTPLEVTPEAREAIRKILAAGWTITNQLVYNVAASRRGHTAKLRKVLNGLGVLCYYTFSVKGFEENYAVFTPNSRSLQEKEEEKVWGKLSAEQEKEFLNLLRNSKDRAAAVQRFCTFHQIPFVATDRNVLNLPGIGKSMTFVTIGMTKEGKRILEFDHDPTRQHSPIIHQMKKIYIKENKSIWQYMLQLQEMGEKKEEYASLWKYMEGETEHRFPLYNYPDPGFRITEKYSHLSVVDNKSIC
;
A
#
# COMPACT_ATOMS: atom_id res chain seq x y z
N GLY A 1 8.36 21.72 -7.70
CA GLY A 1 7.62 21.06 -8.74
C GLY A 1 6.84 19.91 -8.14
N VAL A 2 5.52 20.06 -8.01
CA VAL A 2 4.63 18.99 -7.57
C VAL A 2 4.64 17.97 -8.71
N GLN A 3 5.28 16.83 -8.50
CA GLN A 3 5.05 15.69 -9.37
C GLN A 3 3.58 15.29 -9.21
N THR A 4 2.77 15.72 -10.15
CA THR A 4 1.46 15.12 -10.35
C THR A 4 1.71 13.67 -10.75
N CYS A 5 1.69 12.76 -9.77
CA CYS A 5 1.57 11.35 -10.09
C CYS A 5 0.29 11.20 -10.91
N ALA A 6 0.44 10.96 -12.20
CA ALA A 6 -0.67 10.49 -13.00
C ALA A 6 -1.23 9.26 -12.26
N LEU A 7 -2.48 9.34 -11.83
CA LEU A 7 -3.08 8.24 -11.10
C LEU A 7 -3.13 7.01 -12.01
N PRO A 8 -2.69 5.85 -11.53
CA PRO A 8 -2.83 4.64 -12.31
C PRO A 8 -4.32 4.37 -12.53
N ILE A 9 -4.70 4.13 -13.75
CA ILE A 9 -6.06 3.75 -14.09
C ILE A 9 -6.20 2.24 -13.86
N PHE A 10 -7.21 1.86 -13.10
CA PHE A 10 -7.46 0.48 -12.72
C PHE A 10 -8.33 -0.22 -13.76
N LEU A 11 -7.80 -1.31 -14.33
CA LEU A 11 -8.59 -2.26 -15.12
C LEU A 11 -8.99 -3.43 -14.23
N ILE A 12 -10.28 -3.72 -14.18
CA ILE A 12 -10.80 -4.91 -13.49
C ILE A 12 -10.66 -6.11 -14.44
N PRO A 13 -9.91 -7.17 -14.07
CA PRO A 13 -9.54 -8.24 -15.01
C PRO A 13 -10.68 -9.17 -15.41
N ASP A 14 -11.81 -9.15 -14.74
CA ASP A 14 -12.97 -9.98 -15.07
C ASP A 14 -14.28 -9.18 -15.07
N SER A 15 -15.33 -9.77 -15.62
CA SER A 15 -16.66 -9.15 -15.73
C SER A 15 -17.30 -8.84 -14.39
N MET A 16 -16.96 -9.60 -13.35
CA MET A 16 -17.48 -9.43 -12.00
C MET A 16 -16.58 -8.56 -11.13
N GLY A 17 -15.33 -8.30 -11.53
CA GLY A 17 -14.34 -7.57 -10.76
C GLY A 17 -13.94 -8.25 -9.45
N ARG A 18 -14.12 -9.56 -9.33
CA ARG A 18 -14.04 -10.33 -8.09
C ARG A 18 -13.10 -11.53 -8.14
N ALA A 19 -12.36 -11.71 -9.23
CA ALA A 19 -11.39 -12.80 -9.33
C ALA A 19 -10.27 -12.60 -8.31
N CYS A 20 -10.47 -13.11 -7.09
CA CYS A 20 -9.50 -13.08 -6.02
C CYS A 20 -9.73 -14.25 -5.04
N GLY A 21 -8.68 -15.04 -4.78
CA GLY A 21 -8.69 -16.10 -3.78
C GLY A 21 -8.03 -15.73 -2.45
N GLY A 22 -7.45 -14.53 -2.35
CA GLY A 22 -6.62 -14.16 -1.22
C GLY A 22 -7.35 -13.77 0.06
N LEU A 23 -8.58 -13.26 -0.04
CA LEU A 23 -9.43 -12.83 1.08
C LEU A 23 -8.66 -12.13 2.21
N CYS A 24 -7.78 -11.19 1.86
CA CYS A 24 -6.90 -10.53 2.81
C CYS A 24 -7.70 -9.70 3.81
N ALA A 25 -7.48 -9.88 5.11
CA ALA A 25 -8.16 -9.14 6.17
C ALA A 25 -7.97 -7.61 6.10
N SER A 26 -6.93 -7.14 5.42
CA SER A 26 -6.67 -5.72 5.15
C SER A 26 -7.23 -5.24 3.81
N CYS A 27 -7.98 -6.09 3.08
CA CYS A 27 -8.48 -5.74 1.75
C CYS A 27 -9.57 -4.66 1.84
N GLN A 28 -9.44 -3.63 1.01
CA GLN A 28 -10.43 -2.57 0.91
C GLN A 28 -11.74 -3.02 0.29
N ARG A 29 -11.71 -4.17 -0.41
CA ARG A 29 -12.85 -4.78 -1.10
C ARG A 29 -13.43 -5.95 -0.33
N MET A 30 -13.16 -6.04 0.97
CA MET A 30 -13.69 -7.10 1.84
C MET A 30 -15.22 -7.18 1.73
N TYR A 31 -15.89 -6.04 1.67
CA TYR A 31 -17.34 -5.97 1.51
C TYR A 31 -17.85 -6.65 0.24
N ASP A 32 -17.13 -6.52 -0.88
CA ASP A 32 -17.50 -7.18 -2.13
C ASP A 32 -17.49 -8.71 -2.00
N PHE A 33 -16.64 -9.25 -1.11
CA PHE A 33 -16.50 -10.69 -0.90
C PHE A 33 -17.39 -11.23 0.24
N GLN A 34 -17.83 -10.35 1.14
CA GLN A 34 -18.66 -10.73 2.29
C GLN A 34 -20.11 -10.26 2.17
N SER A 35 -20.51 -9.80 1.01
CA SER A 35 -21.80 -9.16 0.78
C SER A 35 -23.01 -10.03 1.12
N GLU A 36 -22.93 -11.36 0.97
CA GLU A 36 -23.99 -12.26 1.41
C GLU A 36 -24.24 -12.18 2.93
N ARG A 37 -23.18 -11.92 3.71
CA ARG A 37 -23.28 -11.75 5.17
C ARG A 37 -23.73 -10.34 5.58
N LEU A 38 -23.56 -9.35 4.71
CA LEU A 38 -23.80 -7.93 5.00
C LEU A 38 -25.07 -7.41 4.30
N ASN A 39 -25.92 -8.27 3.76
CA ASN A 39 -27.17 -7.93 3.05
C ASN A 39 -26.98 -6.97 1.85
N PHE A 40 -25.82 -6.95 1.21
CA PHE A 40 -25.65 -6.24 -0.04
C PHE A 40 -26.32 -6.98 -1.20
N ASN A 41 -27.15 -6.28 -1.97
CA ASN A 41 -27.74 -6.83 -3.17
C ASN A 41 -26.70 -6.88 -4.32
N PHE A 42 -26.15 -8.06 -4.56
CA PHE A 42 -25.17 -8.29 -5.64
C PHE A 42 -25.70 -8.02 -7.04
N GLU A 43 -26.98 -8.26 -7.25
CA GLU A 43 -27.60 -8.06 -8.57
C GLU A 43 -27.54 -6.57 -8.97
N GLU A 44 -27.70 -5.67 -8.01
CA GLU A 44 -27.56 -4.23 -8.25
C GLU A 44 -26.13 -3.81 -8.56
N LEU A 45 -25.13 -4.57 -8.06
CA LEU A 45 -23.72 -4.32 -8.27
C LEU A 45 -23.18 -4.97 -9.55
N LYS A 46 -23.97 -5.83 -10.22
CA LYS A 46 -23.56 -6.42 -11.49
C LYS A 46 -23.43 -5.35 -12.57
N PRO A 47 -22.35 -5.36 -13.33
CA PRO A 47 -22.21 -4.46 -14.46
C PRO A 47 -23.33 -4.70 -15.47
N LYS A 48 -24.05 -3.65 -15.84
CA LYS A 48 -25.11 -3.70 -16.86
C LYS A 48 -24.60 -3.91 -18.30
N GLU A 49 -23.29 -3.81 -18.47
CA GLU A 49 -22.64 -3.97 -19.78
C GLU A 49 -21.73 -5.20 -19.82
N SER A 50 -21.61 -5.81 -21.01
CA SER A 50 -20.65 -6.91 -21.22
C SER A 50 -19.21 -6.43 -20.96
N TRP A 51 -18.36 -7.36 -20.51
CA TRP A 51 -16.96 -7.04 -20.25
C TRP A 51 -16.22 -6.52 -21.48
N ASP A 52 -16.45 -7.08 -22.64
CA ASP A 52 -15.82 -6.63 -23.89
C ASP A 52 -16.19 -5.20 -24.25
N LYS A 53 -17.43 -4.80 -24.00
CA LYS A 53 -17.88 -3.42 -24.22
C LYS A 53 -17.22 -2.47 -23.25
N ARG A 54 -17.13 -2.86 -21.96
CA ARG A 54 -16.41 -2.07 -20.92
C ARG A 54 -14.93 -1.94 -21.26
N LEU A 55 -14.27 -3.03 -21.66
CA LEU A 55 -12.85 -3.01 -22.01
C LEU A 55 -12.59 -2.07 -23.19
N ARG A 56 -13.46 -2.08 -24.21
CA ARG A 56 -13.37 -1.14 -25.34
C ARG A 56 -13.48 0.30 -24.89
N LYS A 57 -14.49 0.65 -24.07
CA LYS A 57 -14.66 2.00 -23.53
C LYS A 57 -13.47 2.45 -22.70
N LEU A 58 -12.90 1.56 -21.89
CA LEU A 58 -11.70 1.84 -21.11
C LEU A 58 -10.50 2.12 -22.02
N MET A 59 -10.30 1.31 -23.06
CA MET A 59 -9.19 1.54 -24.00
C MET A 59 -9.37 2.83 -24.79
N GLU A 60 -10.58 3.16 -25.20
CA GLU A 60 -10.91 4.43 -25.86
C GLU A 60 -10.65 5.64 -24.94
N TYR A 61 -11.04 5.53 -23.64
CA TYR A 61 -10.73 6.54 -22.66
C TYR A 61 -9.20 6.76 -22.52
N PHE A 62 -8.43 5.68 -22.42
CA PHE A 62 -6.97 5.77 -22.28
C PHE A 62 -6.30 6.31 -23.55
N GLU A 63 -6.83 5.99 -24.70
CA GLU A 63 -6.33 6.48 -25.98
C GLU A 63 -6.50 8.00 -26.10
N ASN A 64 -7.62 8.54 -25.58
CA ASN A 64 -7.95 9.96 -25.66
C ASN A 64 -7.42 10.80 -24.48
N ASP A 65 -6.91 10.17 -23.44
CA ASP A 65 -6.32 10.90 -22.30
C ASP A 65 -4.93 11.46 -22.68
N THR A 66 -4.72 12.76 -22.45
CA THR A 66 -3.51 13.47 -22.88
C THR A 66 -2.29 13.25 -21.98
N GLN A 67 -2.48 12.77 -20.75
CA GLN A 67 -1.41 12.71 -19.73
C GLN A 67 -1.05 11.30 -19.30
N PHE A 68 -1.79 10.32 -19.75
CA PHE A 68 -1.74 8.98 -19.23
C PHE A 68 -0.53 8.16 -19.71
N ARG A 69 0.28 7.65 -18.78
CA ARG A 69 1.52 6.90 -19.04
C ARG A 69 1.60 5.53 -18.36
N ASP A 70 0.69 5.25 -17.43
CA ASP A 70 0.80 4.11 -16.52
C ASP A 70 -0.54 3.40 -16.37
N ILE A 71 -0.57 2.08 -16.58
CA ILE A 71 -1.74 1.23 -16.36
C ILE A 71 -1.45 0.25 -15.23
N LEU A 72 -2.36 0.20 -14.25
CA LEU A 72 -2.41 -0.85 -13.25
C LEU A 72 -3.63 -1.74 -13.52
N ILE A 73 -3.41 -2.97 -13.91
CA ILE A 73 -4.44 -3.99 -14.06
C ILE A 73 -4.58 -4.69 -12.72
N THR A 74 -5.73 -4.51 -12.09
CA THR A 74 -6.05 -5.05 -10.76
C THR A 74 -7.57 -5.07 -10.59
N GLY A 75 -8.05 -5.36 -9.39
CA GLY A 75 -9.49 -5.27 -9.11
C GLY A 75 -10.09 -6.44 -8.33
N GLY A 76 -9.44 -7.45 -8.21
CA GLY A 76 -9.28 -8.60 -7.37
C GLY A 76 -7.80 -8.91 -7.44
N ASP A 77 -7.47 -10.01 -8.07
CA ASP A 77 -6.09 -10.40 -8.36
C ASP A 77 -5.93 -10.59 -9.87
N ALA A 78 -5.06 -9.80 -10.49
CA ALA A 78 -4.94 -9.79 -11.96
C ALA A 78 -4.54 -11.15 -12.54
N LEU A 79 -3.70 -11.91 -11.83
CA LEU A 79 -3.22 -13.21 -12.29
C LEU A 79 -4.17 -14.37 -11.94
N MET A 80 -5.24 -14.11 -11.17
CA MET A 80 -6.29 -15.08 -10.89
C MET A 80 -7.22 -15.26 -12.09
N SER A 81 -7.26 -14.29 -13.00
CA SER A 81 -8.04 -14.39 -14.23
C SER A 81 -7.58 -15.56 -15.09
N GLN A 82 -8.50 -16.14 -15.85
CA GLN A 82 -8.17 -17.15 -16.84
C GLN A 82 -7.15 -16.61 -17.84
N ASN A 83 -6.24 -17.45 -18.33
CA ASN A 83 -5.21 -17.08 -19.29
C ASN A 83 -5.79 -16.40 -20.53
N LYS A 84 -6.93 -16.89 -21.04
CA LYS A 84 -7.65 -16.27 -22.17
C LYS A 84 -8.08 -14.84 -21.87
N THR A 85 -8.62 -14.58 -20.69
CA THR A 85 -9.06 -13.23 -20.27
C THR A 85 -7.87 -12.29 -20.13
N LEU A 86 -6.80 -12.74 -19.45
CA LEU A 86 -5.58 -11.94 -19.30
C LEU A 86 -4.96 -11.61 -20.67
N ARG A 87 -4.86 -12.60 -21.56
CA ARG A 87 -4.35 -12.39 -22.92
C ARG A 87 -5.18 -11.36 -23.70
N ASN A 88 -6.51 -11.38 -23.58
CA ASN A 88 -7.39 -10.41 -24.22
C ASN A 88 -7.19 -9.00 -23.66
N ILE A 89 -7.04 -8.85 -22.37
CA ILE A 89 -6.79 -7.55 -21.71
C ILE A 89 -5.45 -6.99 -22.19
N LEU A 90 -4.39 -7.78 -22.10
CA LEU A 90 -3.05 -7.35 -22.53
C LEU A 90 -3.00 -7.02 -24.02
N LYS A 91 -3.70 -7.80 -24.88
CA LYS A 91 -3.85 -7.49 -26.30
C LYS A 91 -4.58 -6.17 -26.54
N ALA A 92 -5.62 -5.87 -25.76
CA ALA A 92 -6.35 -4.61 -25.87
C ALA A 92 -5.46 -3.42 -25.44
N VAL A 93 -4.70 -3.55 -24.38
CA VAL A 93 -3.72 -2.55 -23.91
C VAL A 93 -2.64 -2.30 -24.98
N TYR A 94 -2.09 -3.37 -25.56
CA TYR A 94 -1.12 -3.25 -26.64
C TYR A 94 -1.70 -2.49 -27.85
N LYS A 95 -2.88 -2.89 -28.31
CA LYS A 95 -3.54 -2.21 -29.44
C LYS A 95 -3.82 -0.73 -29.16
N MET A 96 -4.23 -0.40 -27.95
CA MET A 96 -4.43 0.98 -27.51
C MET A 96 -3.11 1.76 -27.57
N ALA A 97 -2.01 1.20 -27.06
CA ALA A 97 -0.69 1.84 -27.10
C ALA A 97 -0.23 2.11 -28.55
N VAL A 98 -0.43 1.14 -29.45
CA VAL A 98 -0.15 1.29 -30.88
C VAL A 98 -0.94 2.45 -31.49
N ARG A 99 -2.26 2.50 -31.26
CA ARG A 99 -3.12 3.56 -31.83
C ARG A 99 -2.73 4.93 -31.31
N LYS A 100 -2.47 5.04 -30.01
CA LYS A 100 -2.06 6.30 -29.37
C LYS A 100 -0.74 6.82 -29.93
N ARG A 101 0.23 5.94 -30.12
CA ARG A 101 1.53 6.26 -30.73
C ARG A 101 1.36 6.70 -32.20
N ASN A 102 0.60 5.94 -32.98
CA ASN A 102 0.34 6.29 -34.38
C ASN A 102 -0.36 7.64 -34.51
N ALA A 103 -1.34 7.94 -33.68
CA ALA A 103 -2.01 9.23 -33.66
C ALA A 103 -1.03 10.38 -33.34
N ASN A 104 -0.03 10.16 -32.51
CA ASN A 104 1.00 11.15 -32.19
C ASN A 104 1.92 11.48 -33.38
N LEU A 105 2.06 10.58 -34.35
CA LEU A 105 2.83 10.87 -35.56
C LEU A 105 2.24 12.01 -36.39
N HIS A 106 0.92 12.24 -36.26
CA HIS A 106 0.17 13.26 -36.99
C HIS A 106 -0.13 14.52 -36.15
N ARG A 107 0.34 14.57 -34.89
CA ARG A 107 0.16 15.73 -33.98
C ARG A 107 1.37 16.62 -34.00
N ALA A 108 1.16 17.92 -33.90
CA ALA A 108 2.24 18.90 -33.72
C ALA A 108 2.96 18.62 -32.37
N GLU A 109 4.23 19.07 -32.23
CA GLU A 109 5.09 18.73 -31.09
C GLU A 109 4.47 19.13 -29.75
N GLY A 110 3.82 20.27 -29.63
CA GLY A 110 3.15 20.72 -28.40
C GLY A 110 1.79 20.06 -28.13
N GLU A 111 1.26 19.26 -29.06
CA GLU A 111 -0.08 18.66 -28.99
C GLU A 111 -0.04 17.13 -28.82
N LYS A 112 1.16 16.54 -28.75
CA LYS A 112 1.33 15.10 -28.56
C LYS A 112 0.82 14.66 -27.21
N TYR A 113 0.08 13.56 -27.22
CA TYR A 113 -0.39 12.91 -25.98
C TYR A 113 0.73 12.08 -25.36
N ALA A 114 0.72 11.97 -24.04
CA ALA A 114 1.62 11.06 -23.34
C ALA A 114 1.36 9.61 -23.80
N GLU A 115 2.41 8.90 -24.16
CA GLU A 115 2.36 7.49 -24.57
C GLU A 115 2.48 6.57 -23.35
N LEU A 116 1.97 5.35 -23.48
CA LEU A 116 2.05 4.34 -22.43
C LEU A 116 3.50 3.91 -22.21
N GLN A 117 4.00 4.08 -21.00
CA GLN A 117 5.37 3.73 -20.62
C GLN A 117 5.44 2.56 -19.62
N ARG A 118 4.38 2.38 -18.82
CA ARG A 118 4.37 1.41 -17.73
C ARG A 118 3.09 0.58 -17.73
N VAL A 119 3.25 -0.74 -17.56
CA VAL A 119 2.15 -1.67 -17.31
C VAL A 119 2.43 -2.44 -16.03
N ARG A 120 1.46 -2.43 -15.13
CA ARG A 120 1.54 -3.12 -13.84
C ARG A 120 0.39 -4.10 -13.70
N LEU A 121 0.69 -5.28 -13.17
CA LEU A 121 -0.30 -6.27 -12.78
C LEU A 121 -0.31 -6.39 -11.27
N GLY A 122 -1.41 -6.05 -10.64
CA GLY A 122 -1.58 -6.18 -9.19
C GLY A 122 -1.99 -7.61 -8.84
N SER A 123 -1.11 -8.34 -8.16
CA SER A 123 -1.36 -9.74 -7.82
C SER A 123 -0.67 -10.15 -6.53
N ARG A 124 -1.41 -10.83 -5.66
CA ARG A 124 -0.86 -11.52 -4.51
C ARG A 124 -0.70 -13.03 -4.75
N LEU A 125 -0.91 -13.47 -5.97
CA LEU A 125 -0.80 -14.89 -6.34
C LEU A 125 0.58 -15.50 -6.04
N PRO A 126 1.71 -14.80 -6.23
CA PRO A 126 3.03 -15.32 -5.84
C PRO A 126 3.14 -15.65 -4.35
N VAL A 127 2.23 -15.12 -3.51
CA VAL A 127 2.17 -15.36 -2.07
C VAL A 127 1.30 -16.57 -1.74
N TYR A 128 0.02 -16.56 -2.16
CA TYR A 128 -0.96 -17.54 -1.68
C TYR A 128 -1.24 -18.71 -2.66
N LEU A 129 -0.86 -18.57 -3.92
CA LEU A 129 -0.99 -19.63 -4.93
C LEU A 129 0.17 -19.57 -5.95
N PRO A 130 1.43 -19.70 -5.52
CA PRO A 130 2.60 -19.55 -6.38
C PRO A 130 2.61 -20.53 -7.56
N MET A 131 1.99 -21.70 -7.45
CA MET A 131 1.89 -22.71 -8.50
C MET A 131 1.10 -22.22 -9.73
N ARG A 132 0.30 -21.18 -9.59
CA ARG A 132 -0.39 -20.54 -10.73
C ARG A 132 0.58 -19.83 -11.67
N ILE A 133 1.79 -19.52 -11.21
CA ILE A 133 2.88 -18.96 -12.06
C ILE A 133 3.49 -20.11 -12.87
N ASN A 134 2.71 -20.60 -13.82
CA ASN A 134 3.06 -21.68 -14.71
C ASN A 134 3.57 -21.17 -16.07
N ASP A 135 4.07 -22.09 -16.90
CA ASP A 135 4.72 -21.75 -18.16
C ASP A 135 3.78 -21.06 -19.15
N GLU A 136 2.49 -21.44 -19.20
CA GLU A 136 1.51 -20.79 -20.05
C GLU A 136 1.29 -19.32 -19.67
N LEU A 137 1.20 -19.03 -18.35
CA LEU A 137 1.11 -17.65 -17.87
C LEU A 137 2.37 -16.85 -18.21
N LEU A 138 3.54 -17.45 -18.01
CA LEU A 138 4.82 -16.80 -18.30
C LEU A 138 4.97 -16.49 -19.79
N GLU A 139 4.48 -17.37 -20.65
CA GLU A 139 4.47 -17.13 -22.09
C GLU A 139 3.61 -15.91 -22.47
N ILE A 140 2.42 -15.78 -21.88
CA ILE A 140 1.57 -14.59 -22.07
C ILE A 140 2.32 -13.31 -21.66
N LEU A 141 3.03 -13.36 -20.54
CA LEU A 141 3.78 -12.21 -20.03
C LEU A 141 4.97 -11.86 -20.96
N ARG A 142 5.70 -12.85 -21.48
CA ARG A 142 6.81 -12.65 -22.43
C ARG A 142 6.31 -12.07 -23.75
N GLU A 143 5.30 -12.70 -24.37
CA GLU A 143 4.70 -12.23 -25.62
C GLU A 143 4.23 -10.77 -25.53
N PHE A 144 3.55 -10.45 -24.43
CA PHE A 144 3.08 -9.08 -24.22
C PHE A 144 4.24 -8.11 -24.07
N LYS A 145 5.25 -8.45 -23.26
CA LYS A 145 6.42 -7.61 -23.05
C LYS A 145 7.15 -7.34 -24.38
N GLU A 146 7.40 -8.37 -25.18
CA GLU A 146 8.07 -8.25 -26.47
C GLU A 146 7.31 -7.26 -27.40
N LYS A 147 6.00 -7.49 -27.60
CA LYS A 147 5.18 -6.65 -28.45
C LYS A 147 5.06 -5.21 -27.95
N ALA A 148 4.84 -5.04 -26.66
CA ALA A 148 4.65 -3.73 -26.05
C ALA A 148 5.95 -2.92 -25.97
N SER A 149 7.10 -3.57 -25.79
CA SER A 149 8.41 -2.90 -25.85
C SER A 149 8.68 -2.30 -27.22
N ALA A 150 8.29 -2.97 -28.28
CA ALA A 150 8.45 -2.47 -29.65
C ALA A 150 7.67 -1.16 -29.92
N VAL A 151 6.67 -0.85 -29.11
CA VAL A 151 5.87 0.37 -29.21
C VAL A 151 6.12 1.36 -28.06
N GLY A 152 7.25 1.23 -27.36
CA GLY A 152 7.72 2.22 -26.40
C GLY A 152 7.34 1.98 -24.95
N VAL A 153 6.63 0.89 -24.61
CA VAL A 153 6.42 0.51 -23.22
C VAL A 153 7.73 -0.03 -22.64
N SER A 154 8.24 0.62 -21.62
CA SER A 154 9.58 0.32 -21.06
C SER A 154 9.55 -0.37 -19.70
N GLN A 155 8.41 -0.33 -18.99
CA GLN A 155 8.31 -0.83 -17.62
C GLN A 155 7.16 -1.84 -17.48
N PHE A 156 7.52 -3.05 -17.05
CA PHE A 156 6.60 -4.19 -16.86
C PHE A 156 6.76 -4.70 -15.44
N LEU A 157 5.72 -4.54 -14.60
CA LEU A 157 5.80 -4.80 -13.18
C LEU A 157 4.68 -5.74 -12.71
N ILE A 158 5.07 -6.71 -11.88
CA ILE A 158 4.14 -7.43 -11.00
C ILE A 158 4.19 -6.73 -9.64
N GLN A 159 3.07 -6.18 -9.22
CA GLN A 159 2.93 -5.48 -7.96
C GLN A 159 2.28 -6.41 -6.95
N THR A 160 3.09 -6.90 -6.00
CA THR A 160 2.68 -7.92 -5.03
C THR A 160 2.64 -7.40 -3.59
N HIS A 161 2.15 -8.22 -2.67
CA HIS A 161 1.92 -7.88 -1.27
C HIS A 161 2.37 -9.02 -0.34
N PHE A 162 3.68 -9.27 -0.25
CA PHE A 162 4.25 -10.06 0.84
C PHE A 162 4.16 -9.26 2.13
N GLN A 163 3.62 -9.84 3.18
CA GLN A 163 3.42 -9.17 4.47
C GLN A 163 4.30 -9.76 5.58
N THR A 164 4.81 -10.96 5.39
CA THR A 164 5.65 -11.66 6.36
C THR A 164 6.74 -12.47 5.68
N PRO A 165 7.95 -12.62 6.29
CA PRO A 165 8.97 -13.53 5.76
C PRO A 165 8.50 -14.98 5.63
N LEU A 166 7.52 -15.41 6.41
CA LEU A 166 6.94 -16.76 6.35
C LEU A 166 6.19 -17.04 5.05
N GLU A 167 5.73 -16.01 4.35
CA GLU A 167 5.09 -16.15 3.03
C GLU A 167 6.10 -16.43 1.91
N VAL A 168 7.40 -16.29 2.18
CA VAL A 168 8.46 -16.55 1.20
C VAL A 168 8.83 -18.02 1.23
N THR A 169 7.87 -18.88 0.88
CA THR A 169 8.06 -20.33 0.77
C THR A 169 8.97 -20.71 -0.40
N PRO A 170 9.45 -21.96 -0.48
CA PRO A 170 10.20 -22.45 -1.66
C PRO A 170 9.46 -22.21 -2.97
N GLU A 171 8.13 -22.46 -3.01
CA GLU A 171 7.29 -22.28 -4.18
C GLU A 171 7.15 -20.79 -4.53
N ALA A 172 7.02 -19.91 -3.54
CA ALA A 172 7.00 -18.47 -3.75
C ALA A 172 8.33 -17.95 -4.30
N ARG A 173 9.47 -18.49 -3.83
CA ARG A 173 10.80 -18.17 -4.38
C ARG A 173 10.92 -18.58 -5.85
N GLU A 174 10.43 -19.76 -6.18
CA GLU A 174 10.43 -20.25 -7.56
C GLU A 174 9.51 -19.39 -8.46
N ALA A 175 8.34 -19.01 -7.99
CA ALA A 175 7.45 -18.10 -8.71
C ALA A 175 8.11 -16.74 -8.96
N ILE A 176 8.78 -16.16 -7.96
CA ILE A 176 9.55 -14.92 -8.09
C ILE A 176 10.63 -15.09 -9.17
N ARG A 177 11.43 -16.14 -9.09
CA ARG A 177 12.50 -16.43 -10.07
C ARG A 177 11.96 -16.52 -11.50
N LYS A 178 10.85 -17.22 -11.70
CA LYS A 178 10.20 -17.39 -13.01
C LYS A 178 9.69 -16.06 -13.58
N ILE A 179 9.07 -15.22 -12.76
CA ILE A 179 8.59 -13.90 -13.20
C ILE A 179 9.77 -13.01 -13.60
N LEU A 180 10.83 -12.98 -12.80
CA LEU A 180 12.04 -12.22 -13.13
C LEU A 180 12.70 -12.74 -14.41
N ALA A 181 12.77 -14.05 -14.61
CA ALA A 181 13.27 -14.67 -15.83
C ALA A 181 12.40 -14.36 -17.07
N ALA A 182 11.11 -14.12 -16.90
CA ALA A 182 10.25 -13.61 -17.96
C ALA A 182 10.47 -12.10 -18.27
N GLY A 183 11.40 -11.47 -17.55
CA GLY A 183 11.80 -10.08 -17.75
C GLY A 183 10.85 -9.06 -17.13
N TRP A 184 9.98 -9.46 -16.22
CA TRP A 184 9.14 -8.56 -15.46
C TRP A 184 9.79 -8.21 -14.12
N THR A 185 9.66 -6.95 -13.71
CA THR A 185 10.12 -6.49 -12.39
C THR A 185 9.03 -6.80 -11.37
N ILE A 186 9.45 -7.20 -10.16
CA ILE A 186 8.52 -7.42 -9.05
C ILE A 186 8.70 -6.32 -8.02
N THR A 187 7.59 -5.67 -7.65
CA THR A 187 7.56 -4.68 -6.57
C THR A 187 6.68 -5.19 -5.43
N ASN A 188 7.14 -5.05 -4.20
CA ASN A 188 6.35 -5.38 -3.02
C ASN A 188 5.75 -4.14 -2.38
N GLN A 189 4.46 -4.18 -2.13
CA GLN A 189 3.74 -3.20 -1.33
C GLN A 189 3.37 -3.86 0.00
N LEU A 190 4.09 -3.51 1.05
CA LEU A 190 3.79 -4.02 2.39
C LEU A 190 2.51 -3.36 2.92
N VAL A 191 1.56 -4.16 3.37
CA VAL A 191 0.45 -3.69 4.18
C VAL A 191 0.85 -3.82 5.65
N TYR A 192 1.09 -2.69 6.28
CA TYR A 192 1.54 -2.63 7.66
C TYR A 192 0.38 -2.92 8.61
N ASN A 193 0.38 -4.11 9.14
CA ASN A 193 -0.61 -4.66 10.04
C ASN A 193 0.02 -5.04 11.39
N VAL A 194 -0.75 -5.56 12.33
CA VAL A 194 -0.24 -5.97 13.65
C VAL A 194 0.92 -6.96 13.53
N ALA A 195 0.82 -7.94 12.64
CA ALA A 195 1.90 -8.92 12.44
C ALA A 195 3.19 -8.25 11.91
N ALA A 196 3.05 -7.34 10.93
CA ALA A 196 4.17 -6.59 10.38
C ALA A 196 4.75 -5.56 11.37
N SER A 197 3.98 -5.12 12.33
CA SER A 197 4.41 -4.15 13.35
C SER A 197 5.31 -4.74 14.43
N ARG A 198 5.45 -6.06 14.50
CA ARG A 198 6.38 -6.71 15.43
C ARG A 198 7.82 -6.32 15.10
N ARG A 199 8.64 -6.21 16.14
CA ARG A 199 10.01 -5.72 16.03
C ARG A 199 10.86 -6.53 15.06
N GLY A 200 11.60 -5.84 14.19
CA GLY A 200 12.48 -6.45 13.20
C GLY A 200 11.76 -7.19 12.06
N HIS A 201 10.44 -7.26 12.08
CA HIS A 201 9.67 -8.06 11.13
C HIS A 201 9.75 -7.50 9.71
N THR A 202 9.52 -6.22 9.56
CA THR A 202 9.58 -5.53 8.25
C THR A 202 11.00 -5.48 7.72
N ALA A 203 11.99 -5.24 8.58
CA ALA A 203 13.41 -5.27 8.21
C ALA A 203 13.82 -6.64 7.66
N LYS A 204 13.44 -7.73 8.34
CA LYS A 204 13.69 -9.10 7.89
C LYS A 204 13.00 -9.39 6.54
N LEU A 205 11.73 -9.00 6.40
CA LEU A 205 10.99 -9.18 5.15
C LEU A 205 11.67 -8.47 3.99
N ARG A 206 12.05 -7.20 4.15
CA ARG A 206 12.74 -6.43 3.12
C ARG A 206 14.08 -7.06 2.73
N LYS A 207 14.87 -7.50 3.71
CA LYS A 207 16.15 -8.20 3.46
C LYS A 207 15.94 -9.46 2.61
N VAL A 208 14.96 -10.29 2.97
CA VAL A 208 14.64 -11.52 2.24
C VAL A 208 14.17 -11.22 0.82
N LEU A 209 13.24 -10.29 0.65
CA LEU A 209 12.68 -9.94 -0.66
C LEU A 209 13.73 -9.30 -1.58
N ASN A 210 14.53 -8.37 -1.07
CA ASN A 210 15.60 -7.74 -1.84
C ASN A 210 16.65 -8.76 -2.29
N GLY A 211 16.97 -9.74 -1.45
CA GLY A 211 17.86 -10.85 -1.81
C GLY A 211 17.33 -11.75 -2.93
N LEU A 212 16.02 -11.70 -3.20
CA LEU A 212 15.38 -12.42 -4.31
C LEU A 212 15.15 -11.54 -5.55
N GLY A 213 15.58 -10.27 -5.52
CA GLY A 213 15.38 -9.33 -6.62
C GLY A 213 14.02 -8.62 -6.62
N VAL A 214 13.25 -8.72 -5.54
CA VAL A 214 11.99 -8.01 -5.37
C VAL A 214 12.25 -6.62 -4.80
N LEU A 215 11.76 -5.58 -5.46
CA LEU A 215 11.88 -4.20 -5.00
C LEU A 215 10.82 -3.89 -3.94
N CYS A 216 11.25 -3.57 -2.74
CA CYS A 216 10.36 -3.10 -1.67
C CYS A 216 9.98 -1.65 -1.92
N TYR A 217 8.79 -1.42 -2.45
CA TYR A 217 8.37 -0.16 -3.04
C TYR A 217 7.61 0.73 -2.07
N TYR A 218 6.53 0.22 -1.46
CA TYR A 218 5.62 1.00 -0.64
C TYR A 218 5.24 0.25 0.64
N THR A 219 4.96 1.02 1.70
CA THR A 219 4.32 0.52 2.91
C THR A 219 3.01 1.27 3.12
N PHE A 220 1.90 0.54 3.14
CA PHE A 220 0.58 1.09 3.43
C PHE A 220 0.20 0.81 4.86
N SER A 221 -0.39 1.76 5.54
CA SER A 221 -1.09 1.51 6.80
C SER A 221 -2.45 0.89 6.53
N VAL A 222 -2.87 -0.02 7.40
CA VAL A 222 -4.23 -0.53 7.42
C VAL A 222 -5.16 0.60 7.87
N LYS A 223 -6.38 0.64 7.34
CA LYS A 223 -7.39 1.59 7.75
C LYS A 223 -7.95 1.25 9.12
N GLY A 224 -8.27 2.27 9.88
CA GLY A 224 -8.87 2.14 11.20
C GLY A 224 -10.39 1.95 11.20
N PHE A 225 -10.97 1.29 10.19
CA PHE A 225 -12.40 0.93 10.18
C PHE A 225 -12.65 -0.33 11.01
N GLU A 226 -13.88 -0.50 11.51
CA GLU A 226 -14.23 -1.60 12.40
C GLU A 226 -13.95 -2.98 11.81
N GLU A 227 -14.17 -3.18 10.54
CA GLU A 227 -13.89 -4.45 9.84
C GLU A 227 -12.41 -4.83 9.80
N ASN A 228 -11.52 -3.87 10.00
CA ASN A 228 -10.08 -4.10 10.06
C ASN A 228 -9.52 -4.19 11.47
N TYR A 229 -10.38 -4.23 12.51
CA TYR A 229 -9.94 -4.21 13.91
C TYR A 229 -8.85 -5.25 14.20
N ALA A 230 -9.00 -6.48 13.74
CA ALA A 230 -8.06 -7.56 14.01
C ALA A 230 -6.63 -7.29 13.50
N VAL A 231 -6.49 -6.55 12.40
CA VAL A 231 -5.22 -6.32 11.72
C VAL A 231 -4.71 -4.88 11.81
N PHE A 232 -5.55 -3.95 12.25
CA PHE A 232 -5.19 -2.54 12.38
C PHE A 232 -4.17 -2.32 13.50
N THR A 233 -3.19 -1.46 13.25
CA THR A 233 -2.17 -1.05 14.23
C THR A 233 -2.04 0.47 14.26
N PRO A 234 -2.30 1.10 15.43
CA PRO A 234 -2.17 2.55 15.62
C PRO A 234 -0.75 2.99 15.99
N ASN A 235 0.26 2.13 15.89
CA ASN A 235 1.62 2.53 16.28
C ASN A 235 2.22 3.58 15.32
N SER A 236 3.33 4.20 15.72
CA SER A 236 4.10 5.13 14.92
C SER A 236 4.95 4.39 13.87
N ARG A 237 4.31 3.96 12.78
CA ARG A 237 4.97 3.22 11.70
C ARG A 237 6.22 3.93 11.16
N SER A 238 6.14 5.21 10.90
CA SER A 238 7.26 5.99 10.37
C SER A 238 8.46 6.01 11.33
N LEU A 239 8.21 6.05 12.63
CA LEU A 239 9.26 5.97 13.63
C LEU A 239 9.89 4.58 13.66
N GLN A 240 9.09 3.53 13.63
CA GLN A 240 9.58 2.15 13.60
C GLN A 240 10.37 1.85 12.32
N GLU A 241 9.90 2.27 11.15
CA GLU A 241 10.65 2.15 9.90
C GLU A 241 11.99 2.87 9.98
N LYS A 242 12.01 4.07 10.52
CA LYS A 242 13.26 4.83 10.72
C LYS A 242 14.24 4.08 11.61
N GLU A 243 13.77 3.56 12.74
CA GLU A 243 14.61 2.89 13.72
C GLU A 243 15.07 1.51 13.26
N GLU A 244 14.23 0.74 12.62
CA GLU A 244 14.48 -0.66 12.33
C GLU A 244 14.90 -0.92 10.87
N GLU A 245 14.26 -0.29 9.90
CA GLU A 245 14.49 -0.61 8.49
C GLU A 245 15.52 0.30 7.82
N LYS A 246 15.41 1.59 8.05
CA LYS A 246 16.26 2.57 7.34
C LYS A 246 17.69 2.60 7.88
N VAL A 247 17.86 2.23 9.14
CA VAL A 247 19.17 2.12 9.78
C VAL A 247 19.83 0.78 9.50
N TRP A 248 19.06 -0.31 9.67
CA TRP A 248 19.58 -1.68 9.59
C TRP A 248 20.34 -2.02 8.30
N GLY A 249 19.82 -1.63 7.17
CA GLY A 249 20.43 -1.92 5.86
C GLY A 249 21.77 -1.21 5.59
N LYS A 250 22.26 -0.40 6.54
CA LYS A 250 23.49 0.40 6.40
C LYS A 250 24.55 0.06 7.45
N LEU A 251 24.31 -0.97 8.25
CA LEU A 251 25.17 -1.33 9.36
C LEU A 251 26.19 -2.41 8.98
N SER A 252 27.41 -2.32 9.53
CA SER A 252 28.33 -3.47 9.57
C SER A 252 27.81 -4.52 10.57
N ALA A 253 28.42 -5.71 10.55
CA ALA A 253 28.02 -6.78 11.46
C ALA A 253 28.20 -6.40 12.95
N GLU A 254 29.23 -5.61 13.25
CA GLU A 254 29.50 -5.10 14.59
C GLU A 254 28.47 -4.04 14.99
N GLN A 255 28.18 -3.12 14.09
CA GLN A 255 27.16 -2.08 14.30
C GLN A 255 25.76 -2.70 14.43
N GLU A 256 25.45 -3.80 13.70
CA GLU A 256 24.18 -4.52 13.87
C GLU A 256 24.00 -5.04 15.32
N LYS A 257 25.06 -5.58 15.92
CA LYS A 257 25.02 -6.07 17.32
C LYS A 257 24.81 -4.93 18.30
N GLU A 258 25.54 -3.83 18.12
CA GLU A 258 25.39 -2.63 18.93
C GLU A 258 23.97 -2.06 18.80
N PHE A 259 23.47 -1.94 17.60
CA PHE A 259 22.13 -1.44 17.30
C PHE A 259 21.02 -2.31 17.91
N LEU A 260 21.14 -3.62 17.80
CA LEU A 260 20.21 -4.56 18.45
C LEU A 260 20.20 -4.39 19.98
N ASN A 261 21.38 -4.26 20.58
CA ASN A 261 21.49 -4.02 22.01
C ASN A 261 20.86 -2.68 22.42
N LEU A 262 21.09 -1.64 21.65
CA LEU A 262 20.49 -0.33 21.82
C LEU A 262 18.96 -0.40 21.72
N LEU A 263 18.43 -1.07 20.71
CA LEU A 263 16.98 -1.24 20.52
C LEU A 263 16.31 -1.98 21.70
N ARG A 264 17.02 -2.92 22.33
CA ARG A 264 16.51 -3.69 23.46
C ARG A 264 16.54 -2.92 24.78
N ASN A 265 17.62 -2.18 25.01
CA ASN A 265 17.95 -1.69 26.35
C ASN A 265 17.71 -0.19 26.55
N SER A 266 17.48 0.59 25.48
CA SER A 266 17.29 2.03 25.62
C SER A 266 15.90 2.39 26.11
N LYS A 267 15.84 3.23 27.16
CA LYS A 267 14.58 3.82 27.67
C LYS A 267 13.97 4.81 26.67
N ASP A 268 14.81 5.68 26.08
CA ASP A 268 14.41 6.57 24.98
C ASP A 268 15.09 6.10 23.70
N ARG A 269 14.38 5.25 23.00
CA ARG A 269 14.89 4.60 21.78
C ARG A 269 15.10 5.58 20.64
N ALA A 270 14.18 6.53 20.46
CA ALA A 270 14.30 7.51 19.38
C ALA A 270 15.57 8.37 19.54
N ALA A 271 15.82 8.87 20.75
CA ALA A 271 17.05 9.64 21.02
C ALA A 271 18.31 8.76 20.94
N ALA A 272 18.23 7.50 21.38
CA ALA A 272 19.35 6.56 21.29
C ALA A 272 19.71 6.23 19.83
N VAL A 273 18.72 5.97 18.98
CA VAL A 273 18.93 5.73 17.55
C VAL A 273 19.50 6.99 16.88
N GLN A 274 19.02 8.16 17.23
CA GLN A 274 19.55 9.41 16.68
C GLN A 274 21.03 9.61 17.06
N ARG A 275 21.40 9.40 18.33
CA ARG A 275 22.81 9.44 18.77
C ARG A 275 23.67 8.41 18.04
N PHE A 276 23.18 7.17 17.93
CA PHE A 276 23.85 6.10 17.21
C PHE A 276 24.10 6.48 15.72
N CYS A 277 23.08 6.96 15.04
CA CYS A 277 23.22 7.40 13.66
C CYS A 277 24.22 8.54 13.49
N THR A 278 24.23 9.51 14.43
CA THR A 278 25.16 10.61 14.41
C THR A 278 26.60 10.12 14.66
N PHE A 279 26.80 9.26 15.66
CA PHE A 279 28.10 8.72 16.00
C PHE A 279 28.71 7.90 14.88
N HIS A 280 27.96 7.03 14.25
CA HIS A 280 28.40 6.18 13.14
C HIS A 280 28.27 6.86 11.75
N GLN A 281 27.93 8.15 11.71
CA GLN A 281 27.75 8.91 10.47
C GLN A 281 26.77 8.27 9.47
N ILE A 282 25.71 7.63 10.00
CA ILE A 282 24.68 7.02 9.20
C ILE A 282 23.70 8.12 8.77
N PRO A 283 23.57 8.42 7.46
CA PRO A 283 22.69 9.47 7.01
C PRO A 283 21.23 9.11 7.27
N PHE A 284 20.45 10.10 7.71
CA PHE A 284 19.02 9.97 7.80
C PHE A 284 18.42 9.80 6.40
N VAL A 285 17.64 8.76 6.22
CA VAL A 285 16.84 8.55 5.00
C VAL A 285 15.39 8.85 5.35
N ALA A 286 14.79 9.79 4.63
CA ALA A 286 13.39 10.13 4.82
C ALA A 286 12.51 8.87 4.65
N THR A 287 11.53 8.72 5.53
CA THR A 287 10.53 7.66 5.43
C THR A 287 9.44 8.05 4.45
N ASP A 288 8.69 7.05 3.97
CA ASP A 288 7.47 7.31 3.24
C ASP A 288 6.47 8.06 4.12
N ARG A 289 5.61 8.83 3.48
CA ARG A 289 4.52 9.49 4.18
C ARG A 289 3.52 8.46 4.70
N ASN A 290 2.95 8.71 5.86
CA ASN A 290 1.80 7.95 6.33
C ASN A 290 0.61 8.23 5.42
N VAL A 291 0.14 7.21 4.73
CA VAL A 291 -0.97 7.31 3.80
C VAL A 291 -1.98 6.19 4.05
N LEU A 292 -3.23 6.52 3.93
CA LEU A 292 -4.33 5.55 3.92
C LEU A 292 -5.10 5.65 2.61
N ASN A 293 -5.53 4.50 2.11
CA ASN A 293 -6.48 4.44 1.03
C ASN A 293 -7.90 4.45 1.60
N LEU A 294 -8.69 5.44 1.25
CA LEU A 294 -10.08 5.53 1.70
C LEU A 294 -11.01 4.77 0.75
N PRO A 295 -12.03 4.07 1.26
CA PRO A 295 -13.03 3.42 0.44
C PRO A 295 -13.70 4.42 -0.51
N GLY A 296 -13.95 3.99 -1.74
CA GLY A 296 -14.64 4.81 -2.74
C GLY A 296 -13.83 5.96 -3.35
N ILE A 297 -12.66 6.30 -2.79
CA ILE A 297 -11.83 7.40 -3.28
C ILE A 297 -10.74 6.90 -4.23
N GLY A 298 -10.30 5.67 -4.06
CA GLY A 298 -9.36 5.01 -4.96
C GLY A 298 -7.94 5.57 -4.96
N LYS A 299 -7.58 6.40 -3.98
CA LYS A 299 -6.23 6.94 -3.84
C LYS A 299 -5.72 6.93 -2.40
N SER A 300 -4.42 6.89 -2.24
CA SER A 300 -3.76 7.09 -0.97
C SER A 300 -3.79 8.57 -0.57
N MET A 301 -4.14 8.86 0.67
CA MET A 301 -4.25 10.22 1.21
C MET A 301 -3.38 10.33 2.45
N THR A 302 -2.78 11.49 2.63
CA THR A 302 -2.11 11.86 3.87
C THR A 302 -3.14 12.26 4.91
N PHE A 303 -2.81 12.12 6.17
CA PHE A 303 -3.67 12.49 7.27
C PHE A 303 -2.89 13.19 8.39
N VAL A 304 -3.61 13.89 9.24
CA VAL A 304 -3.12 14.47 10.48
C VAL A 304 -3.97 13.98 11.64
N THR A 305 -3.36 13.81 12.82
CA THR A 305 -4.10 13.52 14.05
C THR A 305 -4.60 14.84 14.64
N ILE A 306 -5.91 15.00 14.77
CA ILE A 306 -6.54 16.21 15.25
C ILE A 306 -7.07 16.11 16.68
N GLY A 307 -7.16 14.90 17.21
CA GLY A 307 -7.65 14.66 18.56
C GLY A 307 -7.69 13.19 18.92
N MET A 308 -8.24 12.89 20.11
CA MET A 308 -8.47 11.54 20.60
C MET A 308 -9.83 11.42 21.25
N THR A 309 -10.41 10.21 21.22
CA THR A 309 -11.59 9.87 22.01
C THR A 309 -11.21 9.64 23.48
N LYS A 310 -12.23 9.59 24.36
CA LYS A 310 -12.03 9.25 25.78
C LYS A 310 -11.38 7.87 25.97
N GLU A 311 -11.59 6.96 25.02
CA GLU A 311 -11.01 5.61 25.00
C GLU A 311 -9.60 5.57 24.43
N GLY A 312 -9.01 6.71 24.05
CA GLY A 312 -7.66 6.80 23.50
C GLY A 312 -7.55 6.37 22.02
N LYS A 313 -8.63 6.42 21.27
CA LYS A 313 -8.61 6.21 19.81
C LYS A 313 -8.33 7.54 19.12
N ARG A 314 -7.40 7.54 18.16
CA ARG A 314 -7.08 8.76 17.42
C ARG A 314 -8.19 9.14 16.45
N ILE A 315 -8.30 10.44 16.19
CA ILE A 315 -9.16 11.02 15.17
C ILE A 315 -8.25 11.61 14.10
N LEU A 316 -8.40 11.09 12.89
CA LEU A 316 -7.60 11.44 11.73
C LEU A 316 -8.40 12.35 10.81
N GLU A 317 -7.79 13.44 10.41
CA GLU A 317 -8.32 14.33 9.37
C GLU A 317 -7.55 14.09 8.08
N PHE A 318 -8.26 13.83 6.99
CA PHE A 318 -7.70 13.70 5.66
C PHE A 318 -8.01 14.94 4.86
N ASP A 319 -6.95 15.55 4.34
CA ASP A 319 -7.04 16.63 3.39
C ASP A 319 -6.84 16.11 1.96
N HIS A 320 -7.49 16.73 1.02
CA HIS A 320 -7.41 16.37 -0.38
C HIS A 320 -7.21 17.60 -1.26
N ASP A 321 -6.55 17.41 -2.37
CA ASP A 321 -6.35 18.43 -3.38
C ASP A 321 -7.68 18.66 -4.12
N PRO A 322 -8.34 19.81 -3.92
CA PRO A 322 -9.64 20.10 -4.52
C PRO A 322 -9.59 20.25 -6.04
N THR A 323 -8.39 20.40 -6.61
CA THR A 323 -8.21 20.46 -8.07
C THR A 323 -8.27 19.10 -8.74
N ARG A 324 -8.22 18.01 -7.98
CA ARG A 324 -8.27 16.64 -8.50
C ARG A 324 -9.69 16.14 -8.59
N GLN A 325 -10.19 16.03 -9.80
CA GLN A 325 -11.59 15.72 -10.11
C GLN A 325 -11.88 14.23 -10.37
N HIS A 326 -11.07 13.30 -9.90
CA HIS A 326 -11.27 11.89 -10.30
C HIS A 326 -12.32 11.13 -9.50
N SER A 327 -12.83 11.70 -8.42
CA SER A 327 -13.89 11.06 -7.64
C SER A 327 -14.97 12.05 -7.26
N PRO A 328 -16.24 11.74 -7.56
CA PRO A 328 -17.35 12.57 -7.13
C PRO A 328 -17.42 12.77 -5.61
N ILE A 329 -16.94 11.80 -4.84
CA ILE A 329 -16.91 11.87 -3.37
C ILE A 329 -15.97 12.98 -2.91
N ILE A 330 -14.83 13.15 -3.56
CA ILE A 330 -13.86 14.22 -3.23
C ILE A 330 -14.46 15.60 -3.47
N HIS A 331 -15.30 15.77 -4.49
CA HIS A 331 -15.95 17.04 -4.76
C HIS A 331 -16.95 17.48 -3.69
N GLN A 332 -17.58 16.50 -3.04
CA GLN A 332 -18.61 16.76 -2.04
C GLN A 332 -18.04 16.96 -0.63
N MET A 333 -16.84 16.49 -0.37
CA MET A 333 -16.21 16.48 0.95
C MET A 333 -14.97 17.36 0.97
N LYS A 334 -15.00 18.46 1.71
CA LYS A 334 -13.82 19.32 1.92
C LYS A 334 -12.78 18.65 2.81
N LYS A 335 -13.22 17.91 3.84
CA LYS A 335 -12.37 17.16 4.76
C LYS A 335 -13.05 15.86 5.14
N ILE A 336 -12.25 14.82 5.36
CA ILE A 336 -12.73 13.49 5.75
C ILE A 336 -12.15 13.16 7.12
N TYR A 337 -13.01 12.78 8.04
CA TYR A 337 -12.63 12.40 9.39
C TYR A 337 -12.83 10.92 9.62
N ILE A 338 -11.84 10.28 10.24
CA ILE A 338 -11.92 8.88 10.61
C ILE A 338 -11.51 8.74 12.08
N LYS A 339 -12.37 8.12 12.86
CA LYS A 339 -12.05 7.64 14.19
C LYS A 339 -11.45 6.25 14.06
N GLU A 340 -10.24 6.04 14.59
CA GLU A 340 -9.60 4.72 14.59
C GLU A 340 -10.40 3.73 15.45
N ASN A 341 -10.46 2.49 15.02
CA ASN A 341 -11.22 1.42 15.67
C ASN A 341 -10.55 0.88 16.93
N LYS A 342 -9.24 1.11 17.09
CA LYS A 342 -8.41 0.52 18.17
C LYS A 342 -7.52 1.59 18.78
N SER A 343 -7.46 1.63 20.11
CA SER A 343 -6.47 2.43 20.82
C SER A 343 -5.11 1.74 20.83
N ILE A 344 -4.04 2.49 21.13
CA ILE A 344 -2.72 1.90 21.33
C ILE A 344 -2.74 0.87 22.45
N TRP A 345 -3.49 1.12 23.53
CA TRP A 345 -3.61 0.16 24.61
C TRP A 345 -4.19 -1.20 24.16
N GLN A 346 -5.26 -1.18 23.39
CA GLN A 346 -5.84 -2.39 22.82
C GLN A 346 -4.84 -3.12 21.90
N TYR A 347 -4.08 -2.36 21.11
CA TYR A 347 -3.01 -2.92 20.30
C TYR A 347 -1.88 -3.53 21.14
N MET A 348 -1.51 -2.92 22.29
CA MET A 348 -0.53 -3.48 23.22
C MET A 348 -0.96 -4.82 23.79
N LEU A 349 -2.20 -4.93 24.20
CA LEU A 349 -2.76 -6.18 24.67
C LEU A 349 -2.69 -7.26 23.59
N GLN A 350 -3.03 -6.91 22.36
CA GLN A 350 -2.93 -7.83 21.22
C GLN A 350 -1.49 -8.29 20.97
N LEU A 351 -0.50 -7.40 21.03
CA LEU A 351 0.91 -7.78 20.93
C LEU A 351 1.33 -8.73 22.06
N GLN A 352 0.88 -8.47 23.28
CA GLN A 352 1.15 -9.33 24.43
C GLN A 352 0.53 -10.73 24.23
N GLU A 353 -0.68 -10.82 23.72
CA GLU A 353 -1.32 -12.09 23.34
C GLU A 353 -0.54 -12.84 22.23
N MET A 354 0.14 -12.11 21.37
CA MET A 354 1.03 -12.67 20.34
C MET A 354 2.43 -13.05 20.89
N GLY A 355 2.66 -12.95 22.20
CA GLY A 355 3.93 -13.28 22.84
C GLY A 355 4.99 -12.18 22.83
N GLU A 356 4.63 -10.96 22.42
CA GLU A 356 5.54 -9.82 22.40
C GLU A 356 5.65 -9.16 23.79
N LYS A 357 6.83 -8.64 24.10
CA LYS A 357 7.06 -7.87 25.33
C LYS A 357 6.74 -6.41 25.10
N LYS A 358 5.61 -5.94 25.62
CA LYS A 358 5.14 -4.57 25.41
C LYS A 358 6.14 -3.48 25.81
N GLU A 359 6.99 -3.74 26.80
CA GLU A 359 8.04 -2.83 27.25
C GLU A 359 9.06 -2.49 26.16
N GLU A 360 9.28 -3.43 25.23
CA GLU A 360 10.17 -3.23 24.09
C GLU A 360 9.59 -2.26 23.05
N TYR A 361 8.30 -1.99 23.12
CA TYR A 361 7.59 -1.10 22.21
C TYR A 361 7.35 0.30 22.78
N ALA A 362 7.74 0.56 24.03
CA ALA A 362 7.40 1.78 24.75
C ALA A 362 7.78 3.08 24.01
N SER A 363 8.90 3.10 23.26
CA SER A 363 9.31 4.27 22.48
C SER A 363 8.57 4.42 21.17
N LEU A 364 7.91 3.37 20.67
CA LEU A 364 7.12 3.38 19.43
C LEU A 364 5.67 3.83 19.67
N TRP A 365 5.29 4.03 20.93
CA TRP A 365 3.94 4.37 21.36
C TRP A 365 3.82 5.86 21.57
N LYS A 366 4.07 6.59 20.53
CA LYS A 366 4.02 8.04 20.58
C LYS A 366 3.08 8.53 19.50
N TYR A 367 2.20 9.45 19.85
CA TYR A 367 1.43 10.20 18.89
C TYR A 367 2.27 11.34 18.33
N MET A 368 2.20 11.53 17.02
CA MET A 368 2.75 12.69 16.35
C MET A 368 1.61 13.52 15.77
N GLU A 369 1.65 14.80 16.00
CA GLU A 369 0.83 15.73 15.23
C GLU A 369 1.27 15.65 13.78
N GLY A 370 0.33 15.39 12.88
CA GLY A 370 0.58 15.28 11.44
C GLY A 370 1.15 13.98 10.93
N GLU A 371 1.74 13.13 11.73
CA GLU A 371 2.29 11.77 11.45
C GLU A 371 3.06 11.55 10.13
N THR A 372 3.24 12.57 9.32
CA THR A 372 3.85 12.44 7.99
C THR A 372 5.35 12.54 8.00
N GLU A 373 5.91 13.25 8.98
CA GLU A 373 7.33 13.51 9.09
C GLU A 373 7.75 13.71 10.54
N HIS A 374 9.05 13.59 10.78
CA HIS A 374 9.64 13.72 12.11
C HIS A 374 9.83 15.18 12.58
N ARG A 375 9.01 16.10 12.12
CA ARG A 375 9.07 17.52 12.50
C ARG A 375 8.19 17.89 13.67
N PHE A 376 7.28 17.02 14.05
CA PHE A 376 6.36 17.28 15.15
C PHE A 376 6.83 16.61 16.44
N PRO A 377 6.53 17.20 17.60
CA PRO A 377 6.81 16.56 18.88
C PRO A 377 6.14 15.18 18.97
N LEU A 378 6.83 14.22 19.58
CA LEU A 378 6.27 12.91 19.87
C LEU A 378 5.65 12.95 21.25
N TYR A 379 4.41 12.47 21.36
CA TYR A 379 3.69 12.40 22.61
C TYR A 379 3.61 10.96 23.10
N ASN A 380 3.96 10.73 24.37
CA ASN A 380 3.82 9.42 24.97
C ASN A 380 2.35 9.05 25.06
N TYR A 381 2.04 7.79 24.76
CA TYR A 381 0.70 7.29 24.95
C TYR A 381 0.35 7.22 26.43
N PRO A 382 -0.85 7.66 26.83
CA PRO A 382 -1.29 7.58 28.22
C PRO A 382 -1.66 6.15 28.62
N ASP A 383 -1.69 5.91 29.94
CA ASP A 383 -2.14 4.66 30.52
C ASP A 383 -3.63 4.35 30.24
N PRO A 384 -4.11 3.12 30.50
CA PRO A 384 -5.49 2.70 30.22
C PRO A 384 -6.59 3.60 30.80
N GLY A 385 -6.31 4.30 31.90
CA GLY A 385 -7.22 5.28 32.50
C GLY A 385 -7.10 6.68 31.89
N PHE A 386 -6.73 6.77 30.64
CA PHE A 386 -6.38 8.02 29.96
C PHE A 386 -7.35 9.17 30.22
N ARG A 387 -6.76 10.31 30.61
CA ARG A 387 -7.43 11.60 30.66
C ARG A 387 -6.55 12.62 29.96
N ILE A 388 -7.15 13.62 29.30
CA ILE A 388 -6.38 14.75 28.79
C ILE A 388 -5.71 15.45 29.95
N THR A 389 -4.40 15.62 29.84
CA THR A 389 -3.56 16.38 30.74
C THR A 389 -2.93 17.53 29.96
N GLU A 390 -2.28 18.47 30.65
CA GLU A 390 -1.51 19.54 30.01
C GLU A 390 -0.52 19.04 28.97
N LYS A 391 0.04 17.83 29.17
CA LYS A 391 0.97 17.18 28.24
C LYS A 391 0.35 16.89 26.87
N TYR A 392 -0.96 16.79 26.78
CA TYR A 392 -1.73 16.52 25.57
C TYR A 392 -2.71 17.65 25.21
N SER A 393 -2.47 18.85 25.72
CA SER A 393 -3.37 19.99 25.56
C SER A 393 -3.62 20.44 24.11
N HIS A 394 -2.71 20.07 23.20
CA HIS A 394 -2.86 20.32 21.75
C HIS A 394 -3.81 19.34 21.05
N LEU A 395 -4.18 18.23 21.73
CA LEU A 395 -5.14 17.24 21.22
C LEU A 395 -6.47 17.44 21.95
N SER A 396 -7.51 17.80 21.24
CA SER A 396 -8.86 17.91 21.83
C SER A 396 -9.49 16.52 21.99
N VAL A 397 -10.26 16.34 23.06
CA VAL A 397 -11.16 15.19 23.19
C VAL A 397 -12.41 15.48 22.38
N VAL A 398 -12.75 14.59 21.46
CA VAL A 398 -13.92 14.68 20.61
C VAL A 398 -14.95 13.64 21.06
N ASP A 399 -16.17 14.08 21.30
CA ASP A 399 -17.27 13.16 21.61
C ASP A 399 -17.69 12.36 20.37
N ASN A 400 -17.99 11.08 20.58
CA ASN A 400 -18.37 10.15 19.50
C ASN A 400 -19.57 10.64 18.65
N LYS A 401 -20.38 11.54 19.17
CA LYS A 401 -21.59 12.08 18.49
C LYS A 401 -21.31 13.17 17.46
N SER A 402 -20.12 13.74 17.45
CA SER A 402 -19.77 14.87 16.56
C SER A 402 -19.06 14.46 15.27
N ILE A 403 -18.86 13.14 15.04
CA ILE A 403 -18.07 12.60 13.93
C ILE A 403 -18.92 11.72 12.97
N CYS A 404 -20.22 11.61 13.22
CA CYS A 404 -21.16 10.91 12.32
C CYS A 404 -21.75 11.83 11.28
#